data_f8b929ac00ab70ac6e1027b1e3717168
#
_entry.id   f8b929ac00ab70ac6e1027b1e3717168
#
_cell.length_a   1.000
_cell.length_b   1.000
_cell.length_c   1.000
_cell.angle_alpha   90.00
_cell.angle_beta   90.00
_cell.angle_gamma   90.00
#
_symmetry.space_group_name_H-M   'P 1'
#
loop_
_entity.id
_entity.type
_entity.pdbx_description
1 polymer ?
#
loop_
_entity_poly.entity_id
_entity_poly.type
_entity_poly.pdbx_seq_one_letter_code
_entity_poly.pdbx_strand_id
1 'polypeptide(L)'
;MERRALERWNQGDPDGFLELTFGDVVYFDPALGRKIIGKKALGEYYGTVRGKVRIDTYRMIDPVVRLSPGAAVLAYDYEALRDGQVFRMHCTEVYTAATSGGWEIVHTHWSFARQDD
;
A
#
# COMPACT_ATOMS: atom_id res chain seq x y z
N MET A 1 7.78 2.64 -8.34
CA MET A 1 7.39 1.37 -7.70
C MET A 1 6.00 1.48 -7.08
N GLU A 2 5.82 2.41 -6.15
CA GLU A 2 4.55 2.57 -5.45
C GLU A 2 3.40 2.94 -6.39
N ARG A 3 3.61 3.91 -7.28
CA ARG A 3 2.55 4.35 -8.22
C ARG A 3 2.09 3.22 -9.12
N ARG A 4 3.02 2.40 -9.62
CA ARG A 4 2.67 1.26 -10.47
C ARG A 4 1.85 0.22 -9.70
N ALA A 5 2.22 -0.03 -8.45
CA ALA A 5 1.47 -0.95 -7.60
C ALA A 5 0.07 -0.43 -7.30
N LEU A 6 -0.08 0.89 -7.04
CA LEU A 6 -1.38 1.53 -6.84
C LEU A 6 -2.25 1.43 -8.08
N GLU A 7 -1.68 1.66 -9.26
CA GLU A 7 -2.45 1.55 -10.50
C GLU A 7 -3.01 0.16 -10.71
N ARG A 8 -2.21 -0.87 -10.44
CA ARG A 8 -2.67 -2.25 -10.51
C ARG A 8 -3.73 -2.56 -9.45
N TRP A 9 -3.50 -2.11 -8.22
CA TRP A 9 -4.45 -2.28 -7.12
C TRP A 9 -5.81 -1.68 -7.47
N ASN A 10 -5.82 -0.48 -8.03
CA ASN A 10 -7.04 0.24 -8.37
C ASN A 10 -7.85 -0.46 -9.46
N GLN A 11 -7.24 -1.38 -10.18
CA GLN A 11 -7.88 -2.21 -11.20
C GLN A 11 -8.22 -3.61 -10.67
N GLY A 12 -8.07 -3.84 -9.37
CA GLY A 12 -8.38 -5.11 -8.74
C GLY A 12 -7.24 -6.11 -8.72
N ASP A 13 -6.01 -5.69 -9.02
CA ASP A 13 -4.82 -6.54 -9.06
C ASP A 13 -3.87 -6.22 -7.90
N PRO A 14 -3.86 -7.03 -6.83
CA PRO A 14 -2.98 -6.78 -5.68
C PRO A 14 -1.55 -7.27 -5.90
N ASP A 15 -1.27 -7.96 -7.00
CA ASP A 15 0.05 -8.56 -7.23
C ASP A 15 1.17 -7.53 -7.35
N GLY A 16 0.84 -6.30 -7.77
CA GLY A 16 1.82 -5.22 -7.82
C GLY A 16 2.46 -4.97 -6.46
N PHE A 17 1.67 -4.94 -5.41
CA PHE A 17 2.19 -4.80 -4.04
C PHE A 17 2.86 -6.08 -3.57
N LEU A 18 2.27 -7.24 -3.84
CA LEU A 18 2.87 -8.51 -3.44
C LEU A 18 4.27 -8.72 -4.03
N GLU A 19 4.47 -8.31 -5.27
CA GLU A 19 5.78 -8.44 -5.93
C GLU A 19 6.86 -7.60 -5.24
N LEU A 20 6.47 -6.50 -4.58
CA LEU A 20 7.39 -5.64 -3.86
C LEU A 20 7.60 -6.07 -2.40
N THR A 21 6.82 -7.02 -1.92
CA THR A 21 6.71 -7.31 -0.49
C THR A 21 7.77 -8.32 -0.03
N PHE A 22 8.42 -7.98 1.10
CA PHE A 22 9.36 -8.88 1.79
C PHE A 22 8.62 -9.99 2.53
N GLY A 23 9.28 -11.15 2.72
CA GLY A 23 8.70 -12.32 3.35
C GLY A 23 8.12 -12.09 4.74
N ASP A 24 8.74 -11.24 5.56
CA ASP A 24 8.33 -10.97 6.95
C ASP A 24 7.56 -9.65 7.09
N VAL A 25 6.90 -9.20 6.06
CA VAL A 25 6.17 -7.93 6.05
C VAL A 25 5.16 -7.82 7.20
N VAL A 26 5.00 -6.61 7.73
CA VAL A 26 3.93 -6.27 8.67
C VAL A 26 2.97 -5.31 7.96
N TYR A 27 1.70 -5.65 7.97
CA TYR A 27 0.68 -4.95 7.19
C TYR A 27 -0.53 -4.58 8.04
N PHE A 28 -0.94 -3.32 7.93
CA PHE A 28 -2.16 -2.79 8.55
C PHE A 28 -3.03 -2.13 7.50
N ASP A 29 -4.34 -2.33 7.58
CA ASP A 29 -5.30 -1.47 6.88
C ASP A 29 -6.59 -1.36 7.70
N PRO A 30 -7.46 -0.37 7.39
CA PRO A 30 -8.63 -0.11 8.23
C PRO A 30 -9.72 -1.18 8.16
N ALA A 31 -9.65 -2.12 7.21
CA ALA A 31 -10.61 -3.21 7.11
C ALA A 31 -10.27 -4.37 8.05
N LEU A 32 -9.07 -4.36 8.64
CA LEU A 32 -8.57 -5.45 9.47
C LEU A 32 -8.68 -5.10 10.96
N GLY A 33 -9.08 -6.08 11.77
CA GLY A 33 -9.09 -5.96 13.22
C GLY A 33 -7.72 -6.09 13.86
N ARG A 34 -6.75 -6.66 13.15
CA ARG A 34 -5.36 -6.81 13.60
C ARG A 34 -4.44 -6.86 12.40
N LYS A 35 -3.15 -6.61 12.67
CA LYS A 35 -2.12 -6.66 11.63
C LYS A 35 -1.97 -8.06 11.02
N ILE A 36 -1.50 -8.08 9.79
CA ILE A 36 -1.08 -9.31 9.13
C ILE A 36 0.45 -9.35 9.14
N ILE A 37 1.01 -10.51 9.47
CA ILE A 37 2.45 -10.72 9.45
C ILE A 37 2.75 -11.80 8.41
N GLY A 38 3.68 -11.47 7.50
CA GLY A 38 4.20 -12.40 6.50
C GLY A 38 3.52 -12.29 5.16
N LYS A 39 4.32 -12.46 4.12
CA LYS A 39 3.86 -12.33 2.73
C LYS A 39 2.81 -13.37 2.37
N LYS A 40 2.93 -14.59 2.91
CA LYS A 40 1.95 -15.65 2.63
C LYS A 40 0.57 -15.27 3.13
N ALA A 41 0.47 -14.82 4.39
CA ALA A 41 -0.80 -14.40 4.98
C ALA A 41 -1.36 -13.18 4.26
N LEU A 42 -0.50 -12.24 3.88
CA LEU A 42 -0.93 -11.07 3.11
C LEU A 42 -1.47 -11.46 1.74
N GLY A 43 -0.82 -12.41 1.07
CA GLY A 43 -1.28 -12.93 -0.21
C GLY A 43 -2.65 -13.58 -0.12
N GLU A 44 -2.91 -14.31 0.97
CA GLU A 44 -4.22 -14.93 1.21
C GLU A 44 -5.29 -13.84 1.39
N TYR A 45 -5.00 -12.80 2.18
CA TYR A 45 -5.91 -11.69 2.37
C TYR A 45 -6.16 -10.94 1.05
N TYR A 46 -5.11 -10.63 0.30
CA TYR A 46 -5.24 -9.97 -0.99
C TYR A 46 -6.04 -10.80 -1.98
N GLY A 47 -5.95 -12.12 -1.89
CA GLY A 47 -6.76 -13.02 -2.71
C GLY A 47 -8.25 -12.83 -2.49
N THR A 48 -8.67 -12.47 -1.28
CA THR A 48 -10.10 -12.24 -0.97
C THR A 48 -10.62 -10.93 -1.57
N VAL A 49 -9.73 -9.98 -1.87
CA VAL A 49 -10.13 -8.68 -2.44
C VAL A 49 -9.81 -8.55 -3.93
N ARG A 50 -9.16 -9.57 -4.50
CA ARG A 50 -8.80 -9.59 -5.92
C ARG A 50 -10.04 -9.40 -6.79
N GLY A 51 -9.97 -8.45 -7.72
CA GLY A 51 -11.07 -8.14 -8.61
C GLY A 51 -12.19 -7.32 -8.00
N LYS A 52 -12.14 -7.04 -6.69
CA LYS A 52 -13.20 -6.31 -5.97
C LYS A 52 -12.88 -4.83 -5.80
N VAL A 53 -11.61 -4.47 -5.82
CA VAL A 53 -11.20 -3.07 -5.72
C VAL A 53 -11.30 -2.44 -7.10
N ARG A 54 -11.99 -1.31 -7.19
CA ARG A 54 -12.12 -0.56 -8.42
C ARG A 54 -12.14 0.93 -8.10
N ILE A 55 -11.13 1.62 -8.57
CA ILE A 55 -10.96 3.05 -8.34
C ILE A 55 -10.95 3.73 -9.70
N ASP A 56 -11.78 4.76 -9.87
CA ASP A 56 -11.89 5.47 -11.16
C ASP A 56 -10.67 6.34 -11.41
N THR A 57 -10.33 7.19 -10.44
CA THR A 57 -9.12 8.01 -10.48
C THR A 57 -8.53 8.12 -9.09
N TYR A 58 -7.25 8.46 -9.01
CA TYR A 58 -6.58 8.64 -7.73
C TYR A 58 -5.52 9.71 -7.80
N ARG A 59 -5.15 10.23 -6.64
CA ARG A 59 -4.00 11.12 -6.49
C ARG A 59 -3.15 10.67 -5.31
N MET A 60 -1.84 10.64 -5.54
CA MET A 60 -0.87 10.52 -4.46
C MET A 60 -0.47 11.95 -4.09
N ILE A 61 -0.80 12.37 -2.89
CA ILE A 61 -0.68 13.76 -2.45
C ILE A 61 0.51 13.92 -1.53
N ASP A 62 1.39 14.87 -1.86
CA ASP A 62 2.53 15.27 -1.04
C ASP A 62 3.38 14.09 -0.57
N PRO A 63 3.86 13.24 -1.48
CA PRO A 63 4.70 12.12 -1.07
C PRO A 63 6.01 12.61 -0.46
N VAL A 64 6.37 12.05 0.68
CA VAL A 64 7.59 12.35 1.40
C VAL A 64 8.42 11.09 1.52
N VAL A 65 9.68 11.16 1.14
CA VAL A 65 10.62 10.04 1.26
C VAL A 65 11.71 10.44 2.24
N ARG A 66 11.96 9.58 3.21
CA ARG A 66 13.10 9.73 4.14
C ARG A 66 14.03 8.53 3.96
N LEU A 67 15.28 8.82 3.70
CA LEU A 67 16.29 7.79 3.42
C LEU A 67 17.25 7.65 4.60
N SER A 68 17.63 6.41 4.87
CA SER A 68 18.74 6.06 5.73
C SER A 68 19.52 4.92 5.07
N PRO A 69 20.72 4.57 5.53
CA PRO A 69 21.44 3.45 4.93
C PRO A 69 20.59 2.17 4.94
N GLY A 70 20.30 1.64 3.75
CA GLY A 70 19.58 0.40 3.60
C GLY A 70 18.06 0.48 3.80
N ALA A 71 17.49 1.67 4.08
CA ALA A 71 16.07 1.81 4.32
C ALA A 71 15.49 3.11 3.78
N ALA A 72 14.22 3.10 3.45
CA ALA A 72 13.47 4.27 3.02
C ALA A 72 12.06 4.22 3.61
N VAL A 73 11.58 5.38 4.06
CA VAL A 73 10.18 5.52 4.50
C VAL A 73 9.49 6.43 3.49
N LEU A 74 8.40 5.93 2.91
CA LEU A 74 7.52 6.69 2.02
C LEU A 74 6.22 6.97 2.77
N ALA A 75 5.85 8.23 2.86
CA ALA A 75 4.57 8.64 3.46
C ALA A 75 3.85 9.57 2.51
N TYR A 76 2.57 9.33 2.32
CA TYR A 76 1.75 10.18 1.45
C TYR A 76 0.30 10.14 1.86
N ASP A 77 -0.43 11.17 1.42
CA ASP A 77 -1.88 11.16 1.47
C ASP A 77 -2.42 10.64 0.15
N TYR A 78 -3.55 9.98 0.20
CA TYR A 78 -4.14 9.31 -0.94
C TYR A 78 -5.58 9.76 -1.06
N GLU A 79 -5.98 10.13 -2.27
CA GLU A 79 -7.35 10.49 -2.57
C GLU A 79 -7.80 9.65 -3.76
N ALA A 80 -8.92 8.97 -3.61
CA ALA A 80 -9.45 8.11 -4.65
C ALA A 80 -10.91 8.46 -4.93
N LEU A 81 -11.30 8.36 -6.19
CA LEU A 81 -12.67 8.55 -6.62
C LEU A 81 -13.24 7.21 -7.08
N ARG A 82 -14.40 6.87 -6.53
CA ARG A 82 -15.13 5.67 -6.91
C ARG A 82 -16.62 5.98 -6.91
N ASP A 83 -17.27 5.80 -8.06
CA ASP A 83 -18.74 5.98 -8.21
C ASP A 83 -19.21 7.34 -7.68
N GLY A 84 -18.45 8.40 -7.94
CA GLY A 84 -18.78 9.75 -7.50
C GLY A 84 -18.44 10.04 -6.04
N GLN A 85 -17.89 9.08 -5.31
CA GLN A 85 -17.50 9.28 -3.90
C GLN A 85 -15.99 9.39 -3.78
N VAL A 86 -15.57 10.30 -2.88
CA VAL A 86 -14.16 10.55 -2.62
C VAL A 86 -13.76 9.85 -1.33
N PHE A 87 -12.67 9.08 -1.39
CA PHE A 87 -12.06 8.43 -0.24
C PHE A 87 -10.70 9.06 0.00
N ARG A 88 -10.39 9.37 1.25
CA ARG A 88 -9.08 9.87 1.64
C ARG A 88 -8.45 8.94 2.65
N MET A 89 -7.17 8.66 2.44
CA MET A 89 -6.42 7.75 3.29
C MET A 89 -5.01 8.28 3.50
N HIS A 90 -4.36 7.77 4.54
CA HIS A 90 -2.93 7.96 4.78
C HIS A 90 -2.23 6.64 4.50
N CYS A 91 -1.05 6.71 3.93
CA CYS A 91 -0.23 5.52 3.70
C CYS A 91 1.20 5.76 4.15
N THR A 92 1.75 4.80 4.86
CA THR A 92 3.18 4.74 5.16
C THR A 92 3.71 3.39 4.71
N GLU A 93 4.77 3.43 3.91
CA GLU A 93 5.48 2.24 3.46
C GLU A 93 6.92 2.32 3.93
N VAL A 94 7.44 1.24 4.48
CA VAL A 94 8.85 1.13 4.79
C VAL A 94 9.47 0.14 3.81
N TYR A 95 10.51 0.60 3.11
CA TYR A 95 11.26 -0.21 2.15
C TYR A 95 12.65 -0.48 2.73
N THR A 96 13.17 -1.67 2.47
CA THR A 96 14.56 -1.97 2.76
C THR A 96 15.26 -2.43 1.49
N ALA A 97 16.57 -2.24 1.43
CA ALA A 97 17.38 -2.70 0.30
C ALA A 97 17.41 -4.22 0.29
N ALA A 98 17.05 -4.82 -0.85
CA ALA A 98 17.08 -6.26 -1.02
C ALA A 98 18.51 -6.72 -1.30
N THR A 99 18.85 -7.93 -0.85
CA THR A 99 20.19 -8.51 -1.09
C THR A 99 20.45 -8.73 -2.58
N SER A 100 19.39 -8.96 -3.36
CA SER A 100 19.47 -9.14 -4.81
C SER A 100 19.52 -7.82 -5.59
N GLY A 101 19.49 -6.67 -4.89
CA GLY A 101 19.36 -5.33 -5.48
C GLY A 101 17.91 -4.89 -5.47
N GLY A 102 17.70 -3.58 -5.59
CA GLY A 102 16.36 -2.99 -5.51
C GLY A 102 15.85 -2.88 -4.08
N TRP A 103 14.54 -2.71 -3.95
CA TRP A 103 13.90 -2.42 -2.67
C TRP A 103 12.73 -3.37 -2.44
N GLU A 104 12.48 -3.70 -1.16
CA GLU A 104 11.34 -4.53 -0.76
C GLU A 104 10.57 -3.84 0.36
N ILE A 105 9.23 -3.96 0.32
CA ILE A 105 8.35 -3.42 1.37
C ILE A 105 8.41 -4.36 2.58
N VAL A 106 8.75 -3.82 3.74
CA VAL A 106 8.79 -4.57 5.00
C VAL A 106 7.67 -4.14 5.94
N HIS A 107 7.02 -3.03 5.68
CA HIS A 107 5.91 -2.53 6.52
C HIS A 107 5.00 -1.65 5.67
N THR A 108 3.69 -1.87 5.80
CA THR A 108 2.66 -1.06 5.17
C THR A 108 1.59 -0.71 6.19
N HIS A 109 1.20 0.55 6.23
CA HIS A 109 0.10 0.99 7.08
C HIS A 109 -0.80 1.95 6.32
N TRP A 110 -2.05 1.55 6.15
CA TRP A 110 -3.12 2.38 5.60
C TRP A 110 -4.10 2.74 6.70
N SER A 111 -4.52 3.99 6.74
CA SER A 111 -5.59 4.44 7.65
C SER A 111 -6.47 5.43 6.91
N PHE A 112 -7.71 5.59 7.38
CA PHE A 112 -8.60 6.61 6.84
C PHE A 112 -8.18 7.99 7.34
N ALA A 113 -8.22 8.96 6.44
CA ALA A 113 -8.08 10.37 6.79
C ALA A 113 -9.44 10.93 7.19
N ARG A 114 -9.42 12.01 7.94
CA ARG A 114 -10.63 12.74 8.27
C ARG A 114 -11.28 13.30 7.01
N GLN A 115 -12.58 13.16 6.90
CA GLN A 115 -13.33 13.55 5.70
C GLN A 115 -14.02 14.90 5.81
N ASP A 116 -14.06 15.47 7.00
CA ASP A 116 -14.80 16.70 7.29
C ASP A 116 -14.00 17.98 7.06
N ASP A 117 -12.85 17.86 6.45
CA ASP A 117 -12.01 19.00 6.12
C ASP A 117 -12.17 19.36 4.62
#